data_df2b2c031a47904278b5e15db60875df
#
_entry.id   df2b2c031a47904278b5e15db60875df
#
_cell.length_a   1.000
_cell.length_b   1.000
_cell.length_c   1.000
_cell.angle_alpha   90.00
_cell.angle_beta   90.00
_cell.angle_gamma   90.00
#
_symmetry.space_group_name_H-M   'P 1'
#
loop_
_entity.id
_entity.type
_entity.pdbx_description
1 polymer ?
#
loop_
_entity_poly.entity_id
_entity_poly.type
_entity_poly.pdbx_seq_one_letter_code
_entity_poly.pdbx_strand_id
1 'polypeptide(L)'
;LVQANRGYSIANSHKKLESMAPYKPDFIVANCPGCAMFLDKWQYAIAEMEGTTYGQNGHGIPVLTYEEMAGLVLGYDPWELGMQMHQVDVEPLLDKMGVEYDPAAKYLGRNGKYIGKPESAVVNCCPTDTIYDIRE
;
A
#
# COMPACT_ATOMS: atom_id res chain seq x y z
N LEU A 1 -9.77 -15.61 6.83
CA LEU A 1 -8.58 -15.77 7.67
C LEU A 1 -8.28 -14.51 8.48
N VAL A 2 -8.27 -13.32 7.86
CA VAL A 2 -7.94 -12.06 8.53
C VAL A 2 -8.94 -11.70 9.63
N GLN A 3 -10.21 -11.93 9.40
CA GLN A 3 -11.25 -11.69 10.39
C GLN A 3 -11.20 -12.70 11.56
N ALA A 4 -10.66 -13.89 11.31
CA ALA A 4 -10.57 -14.93 12.31
C ALA A 4 -9.27 -14.90 13.14
N ASN A 5 -8.15 -14.49 12.52
CA ASN A 5 -6.85 -14.40 13.20
C ASN A 5 -5.92 -13.39 12.52
N ARG A 6 -5.92 -12.17 13.02
CA ARG A 6 -5.07 -11.08 12.50
C ARG A 6 -3.59 -11.37 12.68
N GLY A 7 -3.19 -11.85 13.83
CA GLY A 7 -1.78 -12.16 14.11
C GLY A 7 -1.21 -13.16 13.12
N TYR A 8 -1.97 -14.20 12.80
CA TYR A 8 -1.57 -15.18 11.79
C TYR A 8 -1.46 -14.54 10.38
N SER A 9 -2.36 -13.62 10.04
CA SER A 9 -2.31 -12.89 8.77
C SER A 9 -1.06 -12.01 8.66
N ILE A 10 -0.72 -11.28 9.73
CA ILE A 10 0.49 -10.44 9.80
C ILE A 10 1.74 -11.33 9.68
N ALA A 11 1.82 -12.42 10.45
CA ALA A 11 2.96 -13.33 10.41
C ALA A 11 3.18 -13.94 9.02
N ASN A 12 2.11 -14.30 8.30
CA ASN A 12 2.22 -14.79 6.92
C ASN A 12 2.67 -13.70 5.94
N SER A 13 2.17 -12.48 6.09
CA SER A 13 2.62 -11.34 5.28
C SER A 13 4.09 -11.03 5.55
N HIS A 14 4.50 -11.03 6.82
CA HIS A 14 5.91 -10.86 7.22
C HIS A 14 6.79 -11.91 6.54
N LYS A 15 6.48 -13.18 6.72
CA LYS A 15 7.22 -14.28 6.08
C LYS A 15 7.29 -14.17 4.56
N LYS A 16 6.24 -13.68 3.92
CA LYS A 16 6.23 -13.45 2.48
C LYS A 16 7.14 -12.29 2.09
N LEU A 17 7.08 -11.19 2.81
CA LEU A 17 7.95 -10.02 2.59
C LEU A 17 9.42 -10.36 2.82
N GLU A 18 9.74 -11.09 3.89
CA GLU A 18 11.10 -11.59 4.14
C GLU A 18 11.63 -12.44 2.98
N SER A 19 10.80 -13.29 2.41
CA SER A 19 11.20 -14.14 1.27
C SER A 19 11.50 -13.35 -0.01
N MET A 20 10.97 -12.13 -0.13
CA MET A 20 11.17 -11.25 -1.28
C MET A 20 12.30 -10.23 -1.07
N ALA A 21 12.58 -9.87 0.18
CA ALA A 21 13.57 -8.85 0.52
C ALA A 21 14.96 -9.05 -0.12
N PRO A 22 15.51 -10.28 -0.21
CA PRO A 22 16.83 -10.51 -0.85
C PRO A 22 16.87 -10.10 -2.33
N TYR A 23 15.73 -10.11 -3.01
CA TYR A 23 15.62 -9.78 -4.43
C TYR A 23 15.47 -8.27 -4.67
N LYS A 24 15.29 -7.48 -3.61
CA LYS A 24 15.14 -6.01 -3.65
C LYS A 24 14.12 -5.56 -4.71
N PRO A 25 12.88 -6.07 -4.68
CA PRO A 25 11.88 -5.68 -5.66
C PRO A 25 11.55 -4.19 -5.53
N ASP A 26 11.28 -3.55 -6.64
CA ASP A 26 10.82 -2.16 -6.67
C ASP A 26 9.35 -2.05 -6.24
N PHE A 27 8.57 -3.07 -6.56
CA PHE A 27 7.16 -3.17 -6.16
C PHE A 27 6.68 -4.63 -6.25
N ILE A 28 5.50 -4.88 -5.71
CA ILE A 28 4.81 -6.17 -5.77
C ILE A 28 3.54 -5.99 -6.59
N VAL A 29 3.28 -6.89 -7.53
CA VAL A 29 1.97 -6.98 -8.20
C VAL A 29 1.16 -8.09 -7.59
N ALA A 30 -0.03 -7.78 -7.12
CA ALA A 30 -0.97 -8.75 -6.57
C ALA A 30 -2.23 -8.80 -7.42
N ASN A 31 -2.56 -10.00 -7.91
CA ASN A 31 -3.77 -10.21 -8.71
C ASN A 31 -5.06 -10.26 -7.86
N CYS A 32 -4.91 -10.43 -6.56
CA CYS A 32 -6.03 -10.46 -5.61
C CYS A 32 -6.06 -9.15 -4.82
N PRO A 33 -7.12 -8.34 -4.91
CA PRO A 33 -7.23 -7.08 -4.16
C PRO A 33 -7.05 -7.24 -2.64
N GLY A 34 -7.56 -8.34 -2.08
CA GLY A 34 -7.37 -8.64 -0.67
C GLY A 34 -5.90 -8.91 -0.32
N CYS A 35 -5.15 -9.59 -1.18
CA CYS A 35 -3.72 -9.80 -0.98
C CYS A 35 -2.93 -8.50 -1.10
N ALA A 36 -3.27 -7.65 -2.08
CA ALA A 36 -2.68 -6.34 -2.24
C ALA A 36 -2.87 -5.51 -0.96
N MET A 37 -4.11 -5.36 -0.53
CA MET A 37 -4.46 -4.60 0.68
C MET A 37 -3.72 -5.10 1.92
N PHE A 38 -3.60 -6.42 2.11
CA PHE A 38 -2.93 -6.96 3.30
C PHE A 38 -1.42 -6.84 3.23
N LEU A 39 -0.81 -7.05 2.08
CA LEU A 39 0.63 -6.85 1.92
C LEU A 39 1.01 -5.39 2.07
N ASP A 40 0.21 -4.47 1.56
CA ASP A 40 0.42 -3.04 1.73
C ASP A 40 0.30 -2.64 3.21
N LYS A 41 -0.84 -2.94 3.83
CA LYS A 41 -1.18 -2.56 5.20
C LYS A 41 -0.26 -3.17 6.25
N TRP A 42 0.05 -4.46 6.12
CA TRP A 42 0.80 -5.15 7.18
C TRP A 42 2.27 -4.76 7.22
N GLN A 43 2.84 -4.17 6.17
CA GLN A 43 4.19 -3.60 6.24
C GLN A 43 4.29 -2.52 7.31
N TYR A 44 3.28 -1.65 7.40
CA TYR A 44 3.22 -0.65 8.46
C TYR A 44 3.13 -1.30 9.85
N ALA A 45 2.24 -2.28 10.02
CA ALA A 45 2.09 -2.98 11.29
C ALA A 45 3.37 -3.73 11.71
N ILE A 46 4.06 -4.36 10.76
CA ILE A 46 5.33 -5.06 11.01
C ILE A 46 6.41 -4.06 11.43
N ALA A 47 6.49 -2.91 10.76
CA ALA A 47 7.45 -1.87 11.11
C ALA A 47 7.24 -1.35 12.55
N GLU A 48 6.00 -1.12 12.94
CA GLU A 48 5.63 -0.67 14.28
C GLU A 48 5.91 -1.74 15.36
N MET A 49 5.62 -3.00 15.06
CA MET A 49 5.73 -4.09 16.03
C MET A 49 7.17 -4.62 16.20
N GLU A 50 7.92 -4.70 15.13
CA GLU A 50 9.21 -5.40 15.07
C GLU A 50 10.38 -4.48 14.69
N GLY A 51 10.09 -3.22 14.34
CA GLY A 51 11.11 -2.29 13.86
C GLY A 51 11.72 -2.68 12.51
N THR A 52 11.09 -3.61 11.79
CA THR A 52 11.58 -4.11 10.51
C THR A 52 10.89 -3.38 9.36
N THR A 53 11.67 -2.76 8.51
CA THR A 53 11.18 -2.11 7.29
C THR A 53 11.66 -2.84 6.04
N TYR A 54 10.81 -2.89 5.03
CA TYR A 54 11.12 -3.48 3.74
C TYR A 54 11.39 -2.42 2.68
N GLY A 55 11.76 -2.85 1.48
CA GLY A 55 12.03 -1.94 0.37
C GLY A 55 13.43 -1.34 0.39
N GLN A 56 13.83 -0.77 -0.74
CA GLN A 56 15.20 -0.28 -0.93
C GLN A 56 15.52 0.95 -0.08
N ASN A 57 14.51 1.73 0.26
CA ASN A 57 14.66 3.00 1.00
C ASN A 57 14.14 2.92 2.44
N GLY A 58 13.76 1.74 2.92
CA GLY A 58 13.16 1.58 4.25
C GLY A 58 11.73 2.14 4.39
N HIS A 59 11.09 2.48 3.27
CA HIS A 59 9.71 3.02 3.23
C HIS A 59 8.65 1.95 2.93
N GLY A 60 9.06 0.70 2.83
CA GLY A 60 8.22 -0.40 2.40
C GLY A 60 8.39 -0.73 0.91
N ILE A 61 7.78 -1.82 0.49
CA ILE A 61 7.70 -2.22 -0.92
C ILE A 61 6.29 -1.87 -1.40
N PRO A 62 6.13 -0.95 -2.35
CA PRO A 62 4.81 -0.63 -2.91
C PRO A 62 4.11 -1.88 -3.43
N VAL A 63 2.83 -2.02 -3.14
CA VAL A 63 2.02 -3.17 -3.56
C VAL A 63 0.89 -2.68 -4.44
N LEU A 64 0.96 -2.97 -5.72
CA LEU A 64 -0.06 -2.61 -6.68
C LEU A 64 -0.96 -3.81 -7.01
N THR A 65 -2.22 -3.56 -7.28
CA THR A 65 -3.06 -4.52 -7.97
C THR A 65 -2.65 -4.62 -9.44
N TYR A 66 -3.04 -5.70 -10.09
CA TYR A 66 -2.80 -5.84 -11.53
C TYR A 66 -3.46 -4.71 -12.34
N GLU A 67 -4.65 -4.31 -11.94
CA GLU A 67 -5.43 -3.25 -12.57
C GLU A 67 -4.75 -1.89 -12.45
N GLU A 68 -4.21 -1.57 -11.27
CA GLU A 68 -3.45 -0.34 -11.03
C GLU A 68 -2.18 -0.30 -11.89
N MET A 69 -1.41 -1.40 -11.90
CA MET A 69 -0.22 -1.50 -12.74
C MET A 69 -0.56 -1.35 -14.23
N ALA A 70 -1.59 -2.07 -14.70
CA ALA A 70 -2.03 -1.96 -16.09
C ALA A 70 -2.51 -0.55 -16.44
N GLY A 71 -3.23 0.08 -15.52
CA GLY A 71 -3.68 1.46 -15.67
C GLY A 71 -2.52 2.44 -15.83
N LEU A 72 -1.49 2.33 -14.99
CA LEU A 72 -0.28 3.16 -15.10
C LEU A 72 0.42 2.98 -16.46
N VAL A 73 0.55 1.74 -16.93
CA VAL A 73 1.16 1.44 -18.24
C VAL A 73 0.34 2.02 -19.39
N LEU A 74 -0.98 2.07 -19.26
CA LEU A 74 -1.89 2.66 -20.24
C LEU A 74 -1.97 4.20 -20.15
N GLY A 75 -1.26 4.82 -19.21
CA GLY A 75 -1.20 6.25 -19.04
C GLY A 75 -2.40 6.87 -18.30
N TYR A 76 -3.09 6.09 -17.48
CA TYR A 76 -4.10 6.64 -16.58
C TYR A 76 -3.43 7.44 -15.46
N ASP A 77 -4.13 8.47 -15.01
CA ASP A 77 -3.68 9.31 -13.90
C ASP A 77 -3.62 8.49 -12.59
N PRO A 78 -2.52 8.57 -11.82
CA PRO A 78 -2.39 7.84 -10.55
C PRO A 78 -3.53 8.08 -9.56
N TRP A 79 -4.09 9.30 -9.53
CA TRP A 79 -5.25 9.62 -8.71
C TRP A 79 -6.53 8.89 -9.16
N GLU A 80 -6.72 8.71 -10.47
CA GLU A 80 -7.85 7.93 -10.99
C GLU A 80 -7.73 6.45 -10.61
N LEU A 81 -6.50 5.97 -10.48
CA LEU A 81 -6.19 4.59 -10.09
C LEU A 81 -6.23 4.36 -8.58
N GLY A 82 -6.35 5.41 -7.78
CA GLY A 82 -6.45 5.27 -6.33
C GLY A 82 -5.10 5.17 -5.61
N MET A 83 -3.98 5.58 -6.23
CA MET A 83 -2.64 5.50 -5.64
C MET A 83 -2.53 6.19 -4.29
N GLN A 84 -3.31 7.23 -4.05
CA GLN A 84 -3.39 7.94 -2.77
C GLN A 84 -3.95 7.10 -1.61
N MET A 85 -4.48 5.91 -1.89
CA MET A 85 -5.08 5.02 -0.88
C MET A 85 -4.08 4.02 -0.29
N HIS A 86 -2.91 3.89 -0.90
CA HIS A 86 -1.88 2.98 -0.40
C HIS A 86 -1.32 3.42 0.95
N GLN A 87 -0.98 2.45 1.80
CA GLN A 87 -0.32 2.70 3.08
C GLN A 87 1.18 2.87 2.89
N VAL A 88 1.77 2.04 2.04
CA VAL A 88 3.16 2.18 1.62
C VAL A 88 3.24 3.28 0.57
N ASP A 89 4.22 4.16 0.75
CA ASP A 89 4.46 5.26 -0.17
C ASP A 89 4.77 4.76 -1.58
N VAL A 90 3.96 5.20 -2.55
CA VAL A 90 4.10 4.85 -3.97
C VAL A 90 4.89 5.88 -4.77
N GLU A 91 5.16 7.06 -4.20
CA GLU A 91 5.87 8.15 -4.90
C GLU A 91 7.22 7.69 -5.46
N PRO A 92 8.09 7.00 -4.70
CA PRO A 92 9.39 6.58 -5.23
C PRO A 92 9.28 5.64 -6.43
N LEU A 93 8.21 4.84 -6.50
CA LEU A 93 7.93 3.98 -7.64
C LEU A 93 7.46 4.79 -8.84
N LEU A 94 6.52 5.72 -8.64
CA LEU A 94 5.99 6.57 -9.70
C LEU A 94 7.06 7.47 -10.30
N ASP A 95 7.93 8.05 -9.47
CA ASP A 95 9.09 8.82 -9.88
C ASP A 95 10.03 7.98 -10.77
N LYS A 96 10.31 6.75 -10.36
CA LYS A 96 11.14 5.81 -11.13
C LYS A 96 10.53 5.45 -12.49
N MET A 97 9.21 5.40 -12.55
CA MET A 97 8.46 5.16 -13.79
C MET A 97 8.33 6.43 -14.65
N GLY A 98 8.71 7.59 -14.14
CA GLY A 98 8.55 8.88 -14.81
C GLY A 98 7.09 9.33 -14.87
N VAL A 99 6.27 8.89 -13.94
CA VAL A 99 4.87 9.25 -13.80
C VAL A 99 4.75 10.42 -12.82
N GLU A 100 4.19 11.53 -13.29
CA GLU A 100 3.97 12.70 -12.44
C GLU A 100 2.86 12.40 -11.42
N TYR A 101 3.18 12.61 -10.15
CA TYR A 101 2.24 12.39 -9.05
C TYR A 101 2.53 13.36 -7.89
N ASP A 102 1.51 14.10 -7.49
CA ASP A 102 1.57 14.95 -6.30
C ASP A 102 0.56 14.43 -5.27
N PRO A 103 1.00 13.79 -4.19
CA PRO A 103 0.11 13.25 -3.16
C PRO A 103 -0.68 14.33 -2.42
N ALA A 104 -0.24 15.58 -2.48
CA ALA A 104 -0.93 16.72 -1.87
C ALA A 104 -1.93 17.38 -2.85
N ALA A 105 -1.92 17.03 -4.13
CA ALA A 105 -2.81 17.61 -5.12
C ALA A 105 -4.27 17.27 -4.82
N LYS A 106 -5.13 18.25 -5.07
CA LYS A 106 -6.58 18.08 -5.05
C LYS A 106 -7.03 17.69 -6.44
N TYR A 107 -7.38 16.44 -6.63
CA TYR A 107 -7.84 15.94 -7.90
C TYR A 107 -9.35 16.12 -8.09
N LEU A 108 -9.74 16.65 -9.22
CA LEU A 108 -11.12 16.72 -9.66
C LEU A 108 -11.36 15.61 -10.69
N GLY A 109 -12.11 14.58 -10.32
CA GLY A 109 -12.47 13.50 -11.22
C GLY A 109 -13.22 13.99 -12.48
N ARG A 110 -13.44 13.11 -13.44
CA ARG A 110 -14.08 13.42 -14.75
C ARG A 110 -15.41 14.13 -14.64
N ASN A 111 -16.13 13.97 -13.56
CA ASN A 111 -17.43 14.61 -13.28
C ASN A 111 -17.30 15.88 -12.42
N GLY A 112 -16.10 16.44 -12.29
CA GLY A 112 -15.82 17.64 -11.52
C GLY A 112 -15.96 17.47 -10.00
N LYS A 113 -16.14 16.25 -9.52
CA LYS A 113 -16.17 15.97 -8.09
C LYS A 113 -14.76 15.82 -7.56
N TYR A 114 -14.53 16.39 -6.39
CA TYR A 114 -13.30 16.23 -5.66
C TYR A 114 -13.06 14.75 -5.31
N ILE A 115 -11.92 14.21 -5.73
CA ILE A 115 -11.44 12.88 -5.38
C ILE A 115 -10.08 13.08 -4.69
N GLY A 116 -10.04 13.86 -3.64
CA GLY A 116 -8.81 14.03 -2.86
C GLY A 116 -8.60 12.85 -1.92
N LYS A 117 -7.40 12.72 -1.40
CA LYS A 117 -7.11 11.79 -0.31
C LYS A 117 -8.09 12.11 0.84
N PRO A 118 -9.06 11.25 1.13
CA PRO A 118 -9.93 11.51 2.27
C PRO A 118 -9.03 11.43 3.51
N GLU A 119 -8.94 12.50 4.26
CA GLU A 119 -8.21 12.53 5.54
C GLU A 119 -8.60 11.35 6.44
N SER A 120 -9.85 10.90 6.29
CA SER A 120 -10.39 9.76 7.02
C SER A 120 -10.13 8.38 6.39
N ALA A 121 -9.76 8.27 5.12
CA ALA A 121 -9.66 6.95 4.48
C ALA A 121 -8.45 6.14 4.96
N VAL A 122 -7.34 6.81 5.25
CA VAL A 122 -6.17 6.18 5.84
C VAL A 122 -6.41 5.85 7.31
N VAL A 123 -7.10 6.74 8.03
CA VAL A 123 -7.37 6.61 9.46
C VAL A 123 -8.50 5.59 9.73
N ASN A 124 -9.55 5.58 8.91
CA ASN A 124 -10.71 4.73 9.16
C ASN A 124 -10.59 3.30 8.60
N CYS A 125 -9.73 3.08 7.63
CA CYS A 125 -9.49 1.71 7.14
C CYS A 125 -8.74 0.86 8.18
N CYS A 126 -7.94 1.49 9.03
CA CYS A 126 -7.10 0.82 10.01
C CYS A 126 -6.82 1.77 11.17
N PRO A 127 -7.77 1.98 12.09
CA PRO A 127 -7.43 2.72 13.29
C PRO A 127 -6.22 2.05 13.94
N THR A 128 -5.24 2.85 14.29
CA THR A 128 -4.03 2.41 15.02
C THR A 128 -4.39 1.58 16.24
N ASP A 129 -5.51 1.88 16.85
CA ASP A 129 -6.07 1.16 18.00
C ASP A 129 -6.31 -0.33 17.71
N THR A 130 -6.65 -0.70 16.47
CA THR A 130 -6.81 -2.12 16.07
C THR A 130 -5.51 -2.85 15.80
N ILE A 131 -4.38 -2.16 15.69
CA ILE A 131 -3.05 -2.78 15.54
C ILE A 131 -2.54 -3.20 16.92
N TYR A 132 -2.87 -2.44 17.96
CA TYR A 132 -2.43 -2.72 19.33
C TYR A 132 -3.20 -3.88 19.98
N ASP A 133 -4.43 -4.17 19.57
CA ASP A 133 -5.22 -5.32 20.01
C ASP A 133 -4.63 -6.69 19.56
N ILE A 134 -3.56 -6.68 18.80
CA ILE A 134 -2.91 -7.90 18.31
C ILE A 134 -1.86 -8.43 19.32
N ARG A 135 -1.52 -7.64 20.33
CA ARG A 135 -0.51 -7.98 21.35
C ARG A 135 -1.08 -8.71 22.57
N GLU A 136 -2.39 -8.87 22.63
CA GLU A 136 -3.09 -9.69 23.62
C GLU A 136 -3.56 -11.01 22.99
#